data_fcf0994fca8b49581a1337665f9f9d88
#
_entry.id   fcf0994fca8b49581a1337665f9f9d88
#
_cell.length_a   1.000
_cell.length_b   1.000
_cell.length_c   1.000
_cell.angle_alpha   90.00
_cell.angle_beta   90.00
_cell.angle_gamma   90.00
#
_symmetry.space_group_name_H-M   'P 1'
#
loop_
_entity.id
_entity.type
_entity.pdbx_description
1 polymer ?
#
loop_
_entity_poly.entity_id
_entity_poly.type
_entity_poly.pdbx_seq_one_letter_code
_entity_poly.pdbx_strand_id
1 'polypeptide(L)'
;MKEENIGVLSAGERFGFKGFEWIVLDNNVDGGVLAIMASAWNNEEYSFDDDGCNNYAKSSLRRKLLNELLPVLGEDNLIPHEVDMVADNGDDRYGTVTDRVFILSCDEYRKYRKHVPLLPEWMWTCTPWYISDAGNSYDVRCVSGTGILYYVSAHGSYGVAPACVFNPKNLKLHRQVQMVEA
;
A
#
# COMPACT_ATOMS: atom_id res chain seq x y z
N MET A 1 16.14 28.17 8.79
CA MET A 1 15.09 27.56 7.96
C MET A 1 14.16 26.82 8.88
N LYS A 2 12.85 27.02 8.80
CA LYS A 2 11.89 26.20 9.54
C LYS A 2 11.92 24.79 8.93
N GLU A 3 12.33 23.80 9.69
CA GLU A 3 12.20 22.40 9.28
C GLU A 3 10.71 22.05 9.32
N GLU A 4 10.13 21.82 8.16
CA GLU A 4 8.75 21.32 8.04
C GLU A 4 8.80 19.78 8.05
N ASN A 5 7.82 19.16 8.70
CA ASN A 5 7.67 17.70 8.64
C ASN A 5 6.64 17.30 7.56
N ILE A 6 6.58 16.02 7.21
CA ILE A 6 5.68 15.52 6.16
C ILE A 6 4.20 15.73 6.46
N GLY A 7 3.82 16.01 7.72
CA GLY A 7 2.43 16.27 8.10
C GLY A 7 1.80 17.53 7.51
N VAL A 8 2.60 18.41 6.89
CA VAL A 8 2.09 19.58 6.16
C VAL A 8 1.67 19.28 4.73
N LEU A 9 2.00 18.07 4.22
CA LEU A 9 1.66 17.66 2.86
C LEU A 9 0.17 17.33 2.75
N SER A 10 -0.42 17.76 1.65
CA SER A 10 -1.81 17.46 1.29
C SER A 10 -1.90 16.20 0.42
N ALA A 11 -3.09 15.62 0.34
CA ALA A 11 -3.36 14.49 -0.54
C ALA A 11 -2.99 14.81 -2.00
N GLY A 12 -2.27 13.90 -2.64
CA GLY A 12 -1.72 14.02 -4.00
C GLY A 12 -0.31 14.64 -4.05
N GLU A 13 0.19 15.27 -2.98
CA GLU A 13 1.57 15.73 -2.93
C GLU A 13 2.53 14.54 -2.77
N ARG A 14 3.79 14.74 -3.20
CA ARG A 14 4.79 13.68 -3.25
C ARG A 14 6.00 14.02 -2.39
N PHE A 15 6.64 12.98 -1.88
CA PHE A 15 7.92 13.11 -1.17
C PHE A 15 8.81 11.89 -1.45
N GLY A 16 10.12 12.08 -1.38
CA GLY A 16 11.10 11.00 -1.47
C GLY A 16 11.45 10.48 -0.08
N PHE A 17 11.48 9.17 0.11
CA PHE A 17 11.96 8.54 1.33
C PHE A 17 12.59 7.17 1.04
N LYS A 18 13.81 6.95 1.53
CA LYS A 18 14.56 5.70 1.38
C LYS A 18 14.71 5.22 -0.08
N GLY A 19 14.88 6.16 -1.02
CA GLY A 19 15.04 5.85 -2.44
C GLY A 19 13.74 5.60 -3.20
N PHE A 20 12.60 5.68 -2.53
CA PHE A 20 11.27 5.56 -3.15
C PHE A 20 10.55 6.91 -3.18
N GLU A 21 9.72 7.11 -4.20
CA GLU A 21 8.77 8.22 -4.27
C GLU A 21 7.42 7.77 -3.72
N TRP A 22 6.82 8.62 -2.87
CA TRP A 22 5.55 8.36 -2.19
C TRP A 22 4.54 9.44 -2.54
N ILE A 23 3.27 9.05 -2.68
CA ILE A 23 2.13 9.94 -2.90
C ILE A 23 1.31 9.95 -1.62
N VAL A 24 1.06 11.13 -1.05
CA VAL A 24 0.18 11.28 0.10
C VAL A 24 -1.25 10.98 -0.30
N LEU A 25 -1.90 10.07 0.42
CA LEU A 25 -3.32 9.75 0.27
C LEU A 25 -4.18 10.52 1.28
N ASP A 26 -3.69 10.62 2.52
CA ASP A 26 -4.38 11.30 3.61
C ASP A 26 -3.34 11.68 4.68
N ASN A 27 -3.43 12.87 5.23
CA ASN A 27 -2.47 13.36 6.24
C ASN A 27 -2.98 13.20 7.69
N ASN A 28 -4.06 12.49 7.90
CA ASN A 28 -4.64 12.24 9.23
C ASN A 28 -5.21 10.81 9.35
N VAL A 29 -4.35 9.81 9.21
CA VAL A 29 -4.69 8.41 9.45
C VAL A 29 -3.82 7.90 10.60
N ASP A 30 -4.43 7.31 11.62
CA ASP A 30 -3.75 6.76 12.82
C ASP A 30 -2.76 7.75 13.48
N GLY A 31 -2.98 9.04 13.33
CA GLY A 31 -2.09 10.10 13.81
C GLY A 31 -0.86 10.34 12.93
N GLY A 32 -0.84 9.84 11.71
CA GLY A 32 0.23 9.98 10.73
C GLY A 32 -0.25 10.29 9.32
N VAL A 33 0.69 10.18 8.37
CA VAL A 33 0.48 10.46 6.95
C VAL A 33 0.41 9.13 6.20
N LEU A 34 -0.78 8.77 5.72
CA LEU A 34 -0.96 7.63 4.83
C LEU A 34 -0.43 8.00 3.45
N ALA A 35 0.53 7.25 2.95
CA ALA A 35 1.05 7.40 1.61
C ALA A 35 1.26 6.05 0.93
N ILE A 36 1.22 6.06 -0.39
CA ILE A 36 1.43 4.91 -1.25
C ILE A 36 2.66 5.12 -2.13
N MET A 37 3.39 4.07 -2.44
CA MET A 37 4.51 4.14 -3.38
C MET A 37 4.03 4.58 -4.77
N ALA A 38 4.73 5.50 -5.41
CA ALA A 38 4.30 6.13 -6.67
C ALA A 38 4.44 5.21 -7.90
N SER A 39 5.19 4.13 -7.77
CA SER A 39 5.43 3.12 -8.80
C SER A 39 5.39 1.72 -8.20
N ALA A 40 5.42 0.69 -9.04
CA ALA A 40 5.56 -0.68 -8.57
C ALA A 40 6.86 -0.85 -7.77
N TRP A 41 6.78 -1.51 -6.62
CA TRP A 41 7.93 -1.84 -5.81
C TRP A 41 8.96 -2.64 -6.62
N ASN A 42 10.21 -2.17 -6.60
CA ASN A 42 11.34 -2.68 -7.39
C ASN A 42 11.12 -2.70 -8.92
N ASN A 43 10.03 -2.12 -9.43
CA ASN A 43 9.57 -2.26 -10.82
C ASN A 43 9.40 -3.73 -11.24
N GLU A 44 8.94 -4.56 -10.33
CA GLU A 44 8.73 -5.99 -10.50
C GLU A 44 7.27 -6.37 -10.25
N GLU A 45 6.90 -7.56 -10.71
CA GLU A 45 5.64 -8.21 -10.44
C GLU A 45 5.84 -9.35 -9.43
N TYR A 46 4.87 -9.57 -8.58
CA TYR A 46 4.91 -10.61 -7.54
C TYR A 46 3.60 -11.39 -7.53
N SER A 47 3.68 -12.69 -7.17
CA SER A 47 2.50 -13.44 -6.78
C SER A 47 1.92 -12.86 -5.47
N PHE A 48 0.61 -12.94 -5.32
CA PHE A 48 -0.01 -12.60 -4.03
C PHE A 48 0.35 -13.64 -2.98
N ASP A 49 0.25 -14.91 -3.36
CA ASP A 49 0.64 -16.02 -2.51
C ASP A 49 1.15 -17.21 -3.34
N ASP A 50 2.29 -17.79 -2.94
CA ASP A 50 2.94 -18.88 -3.66
C ASP A 50 2.12 -20.18 -3.62
N ASP A 51 1.32 -20.37 -2.57
CA ASP A 51 0.37 -21.47 -2.43
C ASP A 51 -1.03 -21.16 -2.99
N GLY A 52 -1.23 -19.94 -3.49
CA GLY A 52 -2.45 -19.48 -4.15
C GLY A 52 -3.60 -19.14 -3.19
N CYS A 53 -3.35 -18.97 -1.90
CA CYS A 53 -4.37 -18.57 -0.93
C CYS A 53 -4.64 -17.07 -1.02
N ASN A 54 -5.91 -16.67 -1.02
CA ASN A 54 -6.30 -15.26 -1.09
C ASN A 54 -6.36 -14.55 0.29
N ASN A 55 -5.86 -15.16 1.35
CA ASN A 55 -5.77 -14.56 2.68
C ASN A 55 -4.48 -13.75 2.81
N TYR A 56 -4.58 -12.43 2.79
CA TYR A 56 -3.42 -11.54 2.91
C TYR A 56 -2.59 -11.79 4.17
N ALA A 57 -3.23 -12.07 5.31
CA ALA A 57 -2.52 -12.33 6.57
C ALA A 57 -1.50 -13.46 6.47
N LYS A 58 -1.75 -14.45 5.59
CA LYS A 58 -0.93 -15.64 5.40
C LYS A 58 -0.07 -15.58 4.13
N SER A 59 -0.29 -14.57 3.27
CA SER A 59 0.31 -14.51 1.93
C SER A 59 1.83 -14.39 1.95
N SER A 60 2.47 -14.95 0.93
CA SER A 60 3.91 -14.79 0.70
C SER A 60 4.26 -13.33 0.39
N LEU A 61 3.37 -12.59 -0.28
CA LEU A 61 3.55 -11.16 -0.54
C LEU A 61 3.67 -10.35 0.75
N ARG A 62 2.75 -10.55 1.72
CA ARG A 62 2.85 -9.88 3.02
C ARG A 62 4.15 -10.19 3.72
N ARG A 63 4.54 -11.47 3.79
CA ARG A 63 5.83 -11.87 4.39
C ARG A 63 7.01 -11.18 3.72
N LYS A 64 6.99 -11.06 2.39
CA LYS A 64 8.03 -10.38 1.62
C LYS A 64 8.10 -8.90 1.94
N LEU A 65 6.97 -8.20 2.01
CA LEU A 65 6.93 -6.78 2.40
C LEU A 65 7.49 -6.55 3.80
N LEU A 66 7.12 -7.40 4.76
CA LEU A 66 7.59 -7.29 6.15
C LEU A 66 9.07 -7.64 6.30
N ASN A 67 9.60 -8.57 5.52
CA ASN A 67 10.98 -9.02 5.62
C ASN A 67 11.96 -8.19 4.81
N GLU A 68 11.54 -7.61 3.69
CA GLU A 68 12.44 -6.93 2.76
C GLU A 68 12.24 -5.40 2.75
N LEU A 69 11.01 -4.90 2.76
CA LEU A 69 10.74 -3.46 2.67
C LEU A 69 10.72 -2.77 4.05
N LEU A 70 10.07 -3.38 5.05
CA LEU A 70 9.97 -2.79 6.38
C LEU A 70 11.35 -2.48 7.01
N PRO A 71 12.38 -3.35 6.94
CA PRO A 71 13.71 -3.03 7.47
C PRO A 71 14.38 -1.85 6.75
N VAL A 72 14.13 -1.67 5.44
CA VAL A 72 14.65 -0.53 4.67
C VAL A 72 14.03 0.78 5.13
N LEU A 73 12.70 0.77 5.35
CA LEU A 73 11.97 1.96 5.78
C LEU A 73 12.24 2.32 7.25
N GLY A 74 12.45 1.31 8.09
CA GLY A 74 12.67 1.44 9.54
C GLY A 74 11.35 1.59 10.31
N GLU A 75 11.11 0.71 11.26
CA GLU A 75 9.84 0.62 12.01
C GLU A 75 9.47 1.92 12.73
N ASP A 76 10.46 2.65 13.29
CA ASP A 76 10.23 3.89 14.03
C ASP A 76 9.68 5.02 13.16
N ASN A 77 9.89 4.95 11.85
CA ASN A 77 9.38 5.92 10.89
C ASN A 77 7.90 5.69 10.52
N LEU A 78 7.33 4.57 10.94
CA LEU A 78 6.01 4.11 10.51
C LEU A 78 5.11 3.88 11.72
N ILE A 79 3.83 4.17 11.54
CA ILE A 79 2.77 3.91 12.52
C ILE A 79 2.03 2.63 12.11
N PRO A 80 1.73 1.72 13.07
CA PRO A 80 0.91 0.55 12.78
C PRO A 80 -0.47 0.93 12.25
N HIS A 81 -0.92 0.25 11.22
CA HIS A 81 -2.21 0.42 10.58
C HIS A 81 -2.99 -0.90 10.59
N GLU A 82 -4.28 -0.83 10.84
CA GLU A 82 -5.17 -1.98 10.76
C GLU A 82 -5.58 -2.21 9.30
N VAL A 83 -5.16 -3.35 8.76
CA VAL A 83 -5.47 -3.77 7.38
C VAL A 83 -6.70 -4.66 7.43
N ASP A 84 -7.79 -4.21 6.83
CA ASP A 84 -9.04 -4.93 6.77
C ASP A 84 -9.07 -5.88 5.56
N MET A 85 -9.35 -7.16 5.82
CA MET A 85 -9.40 -8.22 4.83
C MET A 85 -10.83 -8.71 4.56
N VAL A 86 -11.84 -7.87 4.79
CA VAL A 86 -13.21 -8.17 4.39
C VAL A 86 -13.25 -8.46 2.90
N ALA A 87 -13.82 -9.60 2.52
CA ALA A 87 -13.98 -9.99 1.12
C ALA A 87 -14.95 -9.06 0.39
N ASP A 88 -14.84 -9.01 -0.93
CA ASP A 88 -15.66 -8.13 -1.77
C ASP A 88 -17.16 -8.39 -1.63
N ASN A 89 -17.56 -9.60 -1.24
CA ASN A 89 -18.95 -9.98 -0.92
C ASN A 89 -19.39 -9.68 0.52
N GLY A 90 -18.53 -9.06 1.34
CA GLY A 90 -18.80 -8.69 2.73
C GLY A 90 -18.50 -9.77 3.77
N ASP A 91 -17.88 -10.89 3.38
CA ASP A 91 -17.46 -11.93 4.32
C ASP A 91 -16.21 -11.47 5.10
N ASP A 92 -16.31 -11.40 6.43
CA ASP A 92 -15.29 -10.84 7.33
C ASP A 92 -14.45 -11.89 8.07
N ARG A 93 -14.56 -13.17 7.72
CA ARG A 93 -13.91 -14.28 8.43
C ARG A 93 -12.39 -14.20 8.48
N TYR A 94 -11.73 -13.47 7.56
CA TYR A 94 -10.27 -13.25 7.64
C TYR A 94 -9.88 -12.19 8.65
N GLY A 95 -10.83 -11.35 9.08
CA GLY A 95 -10.60 -10.31 10.08
C GLY A 95 -9.63 -9.22 9.61
N THR A 96 -8.77 -8.79 10.53
CA THR A 96 -7.79 -7.73 10.30
C THR A 96 -6.39 -8.19 10.70
N VAL A 97 -5.37 -7.50 10.16
CA VAL A 97 -3.99 -7.57 10.66
C VAL A 97 -3.45 -6.18 10.89
N THR A 98 -2.50 -6.05 11.79
CA THR A 98 -1.83 -4.77 12.06
C THR A 98 -0.46 -4.78 11.44
N ASP A 99 -0.24 -3.94 10.42
CA ASP A 99 1.02 -3.85 9.69
C ASP A 99 1.51 -2.40 9.59
N ARG A 100 2.82 -2.21 9.43
CA ARG A 100 3.43 -0.91 9.13
C ARG A 100 3.68 -0.72 7.64
N VAL A 101 3.80 -1.82 6.89
CA VAL A 101 3.90 -1.83 5.43
C VAL A 101 2.85 -2.80 4.93
N PHE A 102 1.96 -2.34 4.06
CA PHE A 102 0.80 -3.11 3.60
C PHE A 102 0.44 -2.73 2.16
N ILE A 103 -0.57 -3.36 1.61
CA ILE A 103 -1.23 -2.97 0.36
C ILE A 103 -2.68 -2.59 0.66
N LEU A 104 -3.22 -1.64 -0.11
CA LEU A 104 -4.56 -1.11 0.12
C LEU A 104 -5.64 -2.18 -0.07
N SER A 105 -6.71 -2.09 0.72
CA SER A 105 -7.97 -2.77 0.43
C SER A 105 -8.71 -2.09 -0.75
N CYS A 106 -9.71 -2.77 -1.29
CA CYS A 106 -10.59 -2.17 -2.31
C CYS A 106 -11.31 -0.91 -1.80
N ASP A 107 -11.69 -0.89 -0.54
CA ASP A 107 -12.39 0.26 0.04
C ASP A 107 -11.45 1.46 0.23
N GLU A 108 -10.21 1.21 0.65
CA GLU A 108 -9.19 2.26 0.67
C GLU A 108 -8.86 2.74 -0.74
N TYR A 109 -8.73 1.82 -1.71
CA TYR A 109 -8.55 2.21 -3.11
C TYR A 109 -9.70 3.10 -3.59
N ARG A 110 -10.94 2.75 -3.35
CA ARG A 110 -12.13 3.55 -3.73
C ARG A 110 -12.09 4.93 -3.06
N LYS A 111 -11.77 4.96 -1.77
CA LYS A 111 -11.68 6.20 -0.98
C LYS A 111 -10.61 7.15 -1.51
N TYR A 112 -9.43 6.62 -1.84
CA TYR A 112 -8.27 7.41 -2.24
C TYR A 112 -7.97 7.38 -3.74
N ARG A 113 -8.85 6.80 -4.55
CA ARG A 113 -8.67 6.56 -5.98
C ARG A 113 -8.06 7.72 -6.77
N LYS A 114 -8.39 8.95 -6.40
CA LYS A 114 -7.92 10.16 -7.08
C LYS A 114 -6.39 10.31 -7.03
N HIS A 115 -5.75 9.74 -6.02
CA HIS A 115 -4.32 9.89 -5.75
C HIS A 115 -3.54 8.57 -5.82
N VAL A 116 -4.24 7.44 -5.91
CA VAL A 116 -3.60 6.12 -6.06
C VAL A 116 -3.01 6.02 -7.47
N PRO A 117 -1.73 5.62 -7.64
CA PRO A 117 -1.13 5.43 -8.95
C PRO A 117 -1.80 4.28 -9.70
N LEU A 118 -1.91 4.41 -11.02
CA LEU A 118 -2.32 3.32 -11.90
C LEU A 118 -1.07 2.65 -12.47
N LEU A 119 -0.80 1.43 -12.06
CA LEU A 119 0.36 0.66 -12.53
C LEU A 119 0.02 -0.03 -13.86
N PRO A 120 0.92 0.00 -14.86
CA PRO A 120 0.72 -0.75 -16.11
C PRO A 120 0.54 -2.25 -15.88
N GLU A 121 1.27 -2.79 -14.90
CA GLU A 121 1.32 -4.21 -14.50
C GLU A 121 0.09 -4.65 -13.70
N TRP A 122 -0.94 -3.80 -13.58
CA TRP A 122 -2.01 -3.93 -12.62
C TRP A 122 -1.48 -3.87 -11.17
N MET A 123 -2.35 -3.85 -10.19
CA MET A 123 -1.94 -3.67 -8.80
C MET A 123 -2.76 -4.57 -7.87
N TRP A 124 -2.09 -5.34 -7.04
CA TRP A 124 -2.73 -6.12 -5.98
C TRP A 124 -3.44 -5.21 -4.95
N THR A 125 -4.59 -5.66 -4.47
CA THR A 125 -5.19 -5.21 -3.22
C THR A 125 -5.15 -6.33 -2.19
N CYS A 126 -5.38 -6.05 -0.91
CA CYS A 126 -5.48 -7.09 0.11
C CYS A 126 -6.87 -7.73 0.19
N THR A 127 -7.84 -7.29 -0.62
CA THR A 127 -9.23 -7.74 -0.57
C THR A 127 -9.40 -9.07 -1.28
N PRO A 128 -9.80 -10.16 -0.58
CA PRO A 128 -10.18 -11.40 -1.24
C PRO A 128 -11.49 -11.19 -2.01
N TRP A 129 -11.63 -11.84 -3.17
CA TRP A 129 -12.89 -11.76 -3.91
C TRP A 129 -14.02 -12.43 -3.15
N TYR A 130 -13.77 -13.61 -2.60
CA TYR A 130 -14.69 -14.32 -1.70
C TYR A 130 -13.90 -15.24 -0.76
N ILE A 131 -14.55 -15.72 0.29
CA ILE A 131 -14.00 -16.73 1.20
C ILE A 131 -14.84 -18.01 1.08
N SER A 132 -14.21 -19.11 0.70
CA SER A 132 -14.88 -20.40 0.53
C SER A 132 -15.00 -21.13 1.87
N ASP A 133 -16.13 -21.80 2.10
CA ASP A 133 -16.32 -22.68 3.26
C ASP A 133 -15.43 -23.94 3.18
N ALA A 134 -15.03 -24.33 1.97
CA ALA A 134 -14.11 -25.45 1.75
C ALA A 134 -12.63 -25.10 1.96
N GLY A 135 -12.30 -23.85 2.30
CA GLY A 135 -10.93 -23.41 2.57
C GLY A 135 -10.05 -23.17 1.33
N ASN A 136 -10.60 -23.27 0.12
CA ASN A 136 -9.90 -23.07 -1.16
C ASN A 136 -10.39 -21.80 -1.84
N SER A 137 -9.94 -20.67 -1.33
CA SER A 137 -10.23 -19.36 -1.93
C SER A 137 -8.96 -18.85 -2.58
N TYR A 138 -9.02 -18.65 -3.91
CA TYR A 138 -7.84 -18.37 -4.72
C TYR A 138 -7.81 -16.97 -5.31
N ASP A 139 -8.97 -16.31 -5.43
CA ASP A 139 -9.08 -15.07 -6.17
C ASP A 139 -8.99 -13.84 -5.25
N VAL A 140 -8.18 -12.88 -5.68
CA VAL A 140 -7.90 -11.60 -5.00
C VAL A 140 -8.32 -10.47 -5.91
N ARG A 141 -8.83 -9.39 -5.33
CA ARG A 141 -9.14 -8.17 -6.09
C ARG A 141 -7.85 -7.45 -6.47
N CYS A 142 -7.83 -6.92 -7.69
CA CYS A 142 -6.73 -6.11 -8.21
C CYS A 142 -7.27 -4.90 -8.98
N VAL A 143 -6.41 -3.90 -9.15
CA VAL A 143 -6.69 -2.68 -9.91
C VAL A 143 -5.97 -2.76 -11.24
N SER A 144 -6.70 -2.62 -12.35
CA SER A 144 -6.09 -2.57 -13.69
C SER A 144 -5.35 -1.24 -13.95
N GLY A 145 -4.53 -1.18 -14.99
CA GLY A 145 -3.89 0.04 -15.44
C GLY A 145 -4.85 1.17 -15.86
N THR A 146 -6.15 0.88 -15.96
CA THR A 146 -7.21 1.87 -16.23
C THR A 146 -8.04 2.19 -14.99
N GLY A 147 -7.69 1.64 -13.83
CA GLY A 147 -8.37 1.88 -12.56
C GLY A 147 -9.65 1.07 -12.34
N ILE A 148 -9.86 0.00 -13.11
CA ILE A 148 -10.99 -0.90 -12.93
C ILE A 148 -10.61 -2.00 -11.95
N LEU A 149 -11.54 -2.36 -11.06
CA LEU A 149 -11.36 -3.49 -10.14
C LEU A 149 -11.72 -4.80 -10.84
N TYR A 150 -10.76 -5.71 -10.88
CA TYR A 150 -10.92 -7.09 -11.34
C TYR A 150 -10.64 -8.07 -10.20
N TYR A 151 -10.80 -9.36 -10.46
CA TYR A 151 -10.31 -10.43 -9.62
C TYR A 151 -9.43 -11.38 -10.44
N VAL A 152 -8.39 -11.88 -9.82
CA VAL A 152 -7.41 -12.76 -10.45
C VAL A 152 -6.89 -13.76 -9.42
N SER A 153 -6.39 -14.90 -9.91
CA SER A 153 -5.80 -15.91 -9.03
C SER A 153 -4.60 -15.37 -8.27
N ALA A 154 -4.50 -15.69 -6.99
CA ALA A 154 -3.39 -15.33 -6.12
C ALA A 154 -2.02 -15.83 -6.61
N HIS A 155 -1.98 -16.85 -7.49
CA HIS A 155 -0.75 -17.29 -8.17
C HIS A 155 -0.30 -16.35 -9.31
N GLY A 156 -1.17 -15.47 -9.82
CA GLY A 156 -0.82 -14.53 -10.86
C GLY A 156 0.28 -13.57 -10.39
N SER A 157 1.06 -13.01 -11.32
CA SER A 157 2.09 -12.01 -11.03
C SER A 157 1.61 -10.64 -11.48
N TYR A 158 1.58 -9.68 -10.54
CA TYR A 158 1.14 -8.31 -10.77
C TYR A 158 1.96 -7.33 -9.94
N GLY A 159 1.84 -6.05 -10.26
CA GLY A 159 2.53 -4.98 -9.57
C GLY A 159 2.06 -4.83 -8.12
N VAL A 160 2.95 -4.33 -7.29
CA VAL A 160 2.70 -4.03 -5.87
C VAL A 160 3.04 -2.57 -5.62
N ALA A 161 2.08 -1.78 -5.18
CA ALA A 161 2.32 -0.44 -4.65
C ALA A 161 2.11 -0.46 -3.12
N PRO A 162 3.16 -0.65 -2.33
CA PRO A 162 3.05 -0.65 -0.88
C PRO A 162 2.55 0.68 -0.35
N ALA A 163 1.78 0.62 0.73
CA ALA A 163 1.33 1.77 1.50
C ALA A 163 1.87 1.71 2.93
N CYS A 164 2.05 2.87 3.53
CA CYS A 164 2.49 3.05 4.90
C CYS A 164 1.81 4.26 5.54
N VAL A 165 1.62 4.20 6.85
CA VAL A 165 1.32 5.39 7.64
C VAL A 165 2.63 5.91 8.23
N PHE A 166 3.12 7.01 7.70
CA PHE A 166 4.39 7.61 8.12
C PHE A 166 4.22 8.45 9.37
N ASN A 167 5.19 8.34 10.30
CA ASN A 167 5.23 9.15 11.50
C ASN A 167 5.79 10.56 11.20
N PRO A 168 4.97 11.61 11.22
CA PRO A 168 5.45 12.96 10.87
C PRO A 168 6.44 13.53 11.89
N LYS A 169 6.54 12.96 13.09
CA LYS A 169 7.51 13.40 14.09
C LYS A 169 8.95 13.02 13.73
N ASN A 170 9.11 11.93 12.96
CA ASN A 170 10.41 11.37 12.61
C ASN A 170 10.86 11.75 11.19
N LEU A 171 9.99 12.32 10.37
CA LEU A 171 10.25 12.61 8.97
C LEU A 171 10.16 14.10 8.67
N LYS A 172 11.30 14.67 8.28
CA LYS A 172 11.46 16.09 7.94
C LYS A 172 11.57 16.25 6.43
N LEU A 173 10.92 17.27 5.91
CA LEU A 173 11.02 17.66 4.50
C LEU A 173 12.28 18.47 4.29
N HIS A 174 13.18 17.99 3.45
CA HIS A 174 14.28 18.78 2.91
C HIS A 174 13.77 19.45 1.61
N ARG A 175 13.20 20.64 1.70
CA ARG A 175 12.95 21.46 0.51
C ARG A 175 14.29 21.94 -0.03
N GLN A 176 14.72 21.43 -1.17
CA GLN A 176 15.72 22.09 -1.99
C GLN A 176 15.09 23.39 -2.49
N VAL A 177 15.59 24.50 -2.00
CA VAL A 177 15.29 25.81 -2.58
C VAL A 177 15.84 25.77 -4.01
N GLN A 178 15.00 25.70 -5.02
CA GLN A 178 15.39 26.07 -6.37
C GLN A 178 15.76 27.55 -6.33
N MET A 179 17.06 27.85 -6.30
CA MET A 179 17.56 29.18 -6.59
C MET A 179 17.25 29.44 -8.05
N VAL A 180 16.27 30.28 -8.31
CA VAL A 180 16.10 30.93 -9.61
C VAL A 180 17.22 31.98 -9.66
N GLU A 181 18.28 31.72 -10.40
CA GLU A 181 19.22 32.76 -10.79
C GLU A 181 18.50 33.74 -11.71
N ALA A 182 18.57 35.03 -11.35
CA ALA A 182 18.02 36.14 -12.13
C ALA A 182 18.87 36.40 -13.37
#